data_1473ea1cd269133483f358dfe619e402
#
_entry.id   1473ea1cd269133483f358dfe619e402
#
_cell.length_a   1.000
_cell.length_b   1.000
_cell.length_c   1.000
_cell.angle_alpha   90.00
_cell.angle_beta   90.00
_cell.angle_gamma   90.00
#
_symmetry.space_group_name_H-M   'P 1'
#
loop_
_entity.id
_entity.type
_entity.pdbx_description
1 polymer ?
#
loop_
_entity_poly.entity_id
_entity_poly.type
_entity_poly.pdbx_seq_one_letter_code
_entity_poly.pdbx_strand_id
1 'polypeptide(L)'
;FAPVYRALGMVIMLFGLTMLAPLILSYVVDDGAQTAYDEAFGLTMLSGLFLWYRYRRCKRELAIRDGFLMVVLVWTVLPAFAALPYMLHLGLTHTDAYFEAVSGLTATGATVLSGLDTLPMSINLWRHLTMWFGGMGLIVLAVAILPLLGIGGRQMLLAEVPGPMKDARMTPRIAETAKGLWLVYIGITVLCILAYRWGGMGWFDAVCHTFSTV
;
A
#
# COMPACT_ATOMS: atom_id res chain seq x y z
N PHE A 1 -2.43 -17.60 -15.07
CA PHE A 1 -1.86 -16.38 -14.47
C PHE A 1 -2.43 -15.07 -15.04
N ALA A 2 -3.10 -15.06 -16.22
CA ALA A 2 -3.63 -13.85 -16.84
C ALA A 2 -4.54 -12.97 -15.92
N PRO A 3 -5.49 -13.54 -15.11
CA PRO A 3 -6.29 -12.72 -14.20
C PRO A 3 -5.46 -12.07 -13.10
N VAL A 4 -4.38 -12.74 -12.65
CA VAL A 4 -3.46 -12.17 -11.63
C VAL A 4 -2.73 -10.95 -12.18
N TYR A 5 -2.18 -11.04 -13.40
CA TYR A 5 -1.50 -9.91 -14.04
C TYR A 5 -2.44 -8.72 -14.32
N ARG A 6 -3.69 -9.00 -14.70
CA ARG A 6 -4.70 -7.95 -14.84
C ARG A 6 -4.97 -7.24 -13.53
N ALA A 7 -5.16 -8.00 -12.44
CA ALA A 7 -5.42 -7.44 -11.12
C ALA A 7 -4.18 -6.67 -10.60
N LEU A 8 -2.97 -7.23 -10.80
CA LEU A 8 -1.72 -6.57 -10.44
C LEU A 8 -1.55 -5.24 -11.18
N GLY A 9 -1.88 -5.18 -12.47
CA GLY A 9 -1.84 -3.92 -13.24
C GLY A 9 -2.76 -2.84 -12.64
N MET A 10 -3.98 -3.22 -12.21
CA MET A 10 -4.88 -2.29 -11.52
C MET A 10 -4.31 -1.81 -10.16
N VAL A 11 -3.70 -2.72 -9.39
CA VAL A 11 -3.09 -2.37 -8.09
C VAL A 11 -1.90 -1.44 -8.29
N ILE A 12 -1.05 -1.68 -9.30
CA ILE A 12 0.08 -0.80 -9.63
C ILE A 12 -0.44 0.60 -10.01
N MET A 13 -1.49 0.72 -10.81
CA MET A 13 -2.07 2.02 -11.15
C MET A 13 -2.63 2.74 -9.91
N LEU A 14 -3.38 2.03 -9.05
CA LEU A 14 -3.90 2.60 -7.81
C LEU A 14 -2.77 3.05 -6.88
N PHE A 15 -1.70 2.26 -6.80
CA PHE A 15 -0.51 2.62 -6.03
C PHE A 15 0.18 3.85 -6.64
N GLY A 16 0.28 3.94 -7.97
CA GLY A 16 0.81 5.12 -8.65
C GLY A 16 0.08 6.41 -8.28
N LEU A 17 -1.26 6.36 -8.13
CA LEU A 17 -2.03 7.54 -7.70
C LEU A 17 -1.63 8.05 -6.32
N THR A 18 -1.09 7.21 -5.44
CA THR A 18 -0.63 7.66 -4.13
C THR A 18 0.62 8.55 -4.21
N MET A 19 1.42 8.43 -5.29
CA MET A 19 2.56 9.31 -5.55
C MET A 19 2.15 10.75 -5.87
N LEU A 20 0.88 11.00 -6.20
CA LEU A 20 0.39 12.36 -6.46
C LEU A 20 0.48 13.25 -5.21
N ALA A 21 0.31 12.70 -4.01
CA ALA A 21 0.38 13.48 -2.78
C ALA A 21 1.79 14.10 -2.56
N PRO A 22 2.89 13.31 -2.55
CA PRO A 22 4.23 13.88 -2.45
C PRO A 22 4.63 14.69 -3.70
N LEU A 23 4.15 14.34 -4.90
CA LEU A 23 4.37 15.10 -6.12
C LEU A 23 3.80 16.52 -6.01
N ILE A 24 2.53 16.65 -5.59
CA ILE A 24 1.88 17.95 -5.38
C ILE A 24 2.64 18.74 -4.32
N LEU A 25 3.03 18.11 -3.21
CA LEU A 25 3.82 18.74 -2.17
C LEU A 25 5.15 19.27 -2.72
N SER A 26 5.85 18.47 -3.53
CA SER A 26 7.12 18.84 -4.14
C SER A 26 6.99 20.09 -5.03
N TYR A 27 5.91 20.18 -5.81
CA TYR A 27 5.62 21.39 -6.60
C TYR A 27 5.27 22.62 -5.74
N VAL A 28 4.59 22.42 -4.60
CA VAL A 28 4.19 23.53 -3.72
C VAL A 28 5.40 24.08 -2.94
N VAL A 29 6.27 23.21 -2.48
CA VAL A 29 7.41 23.57 -1.63
C VAL A 29 8.67 23.87 -2.46
N ASP A 30 8.70 23.43 -3.72
CA ASP A 30 9.84 23.53 -4.65
C ASP A 30 11.11 22.88 -4.07
N ASP A 31 10.98 21.66 -3.56
CA ASP A 31 12.05 20.92 -2.89
C ASP A 31 12.99 20.16 -3.86
N GLY A 32 12.82 20.33 -5.16
CA GLY A 32 13.66 19.77 -6.22
C GLY A 32 13.38 18.31 -6.59
N ALA A 33 12.39 17.66 -5.96
CA ALA A 33 12.07 16.25 -6.25
C ALA A 33 10.99 16.06 -7.34
N GLN A 34 10.49 17.15 -7.96
CA GLN A 34 9.40 17.13 -8.93
C GLN A 34 9.65 16.15 -10.08
N THR A 35 10.80 16.27 -10.73
CA THR A 35 11.17 15.43 -11.88
C THR A 35 11.23 13.96 -11.52
N ALA A 36 11.76 13.63 -10.34
CA ALA A 36 11.83 12.24 -9.85
C ALA A 36 10.42 11.65 -9.63
N TYR A 37 9.50 12.43 -9.10
CA TYR A 37 8.10 11.98 -8.93
C TYR A 37 7.35 11.90 -10.26
N ASP A 38 7.55 12.84 -11.20
CA ASP A 38 6.95 12.79 -12.54
C ASP A 38 7.38 11.52 -13.27
N GLU A 39 8.67 11.19 -13.25
CA GLU A 39 9.20 9.97 -13.85
C GLU A 39 8.70 8.71 -13.14
N ALA A 40 8.75 8.67 -11.81
CA ALA A 40 8.28 7.54 -11.02
C ALA A 40 6.78 7.28 -11.23
N PHE A 41 5.97 8.33 -11.20
CA PHE A 41 4.53 8.26 -11.47
C PHE A 41 4.27 7.75 -12.89
N GLY A 42 4.94 8.35 -13.89
CA GLY A 42 4.79 7.96 -15.30
C GLY A 42 5.14 6.49 -15.53
N LEU A 43 6.30 6.03 -15.01
CA LEU A 43 6.74 4.63 -15.13
C LEU A 43 5.75 3.68 -14.44
N THR A 44 5.28 4.03 -13.25
CA THR A 44 4.33 3.21 -12.49
C THR A 44 2.99 3.10 -13.22
N MET A 45 2.44 4.22 -13.69
CA MET A 45 1.17 4.25 -14.42
C MET A 45 1.26 3.52 -15.75
N LEU A 46 2.33 3.72 -16.52
CA LEU A 46 2.52 3.05 -17.82
C LEU A 46 2.69 1.54 -17.63
N SER A 47 3.44 1.10 -16.63
CA SER A 47 3.63 -0.32 -16.33
C SER A 47 2.31 -0.98 -15.92
N GLY A 48 1.55 -0.34 -15.03
CA GLY A 48 0.23 -0.82 -14.61
C GLY A 48 -0.76 -0.88 -15.76
N LEU A 49 -0.81 0.17 -16.60
CA LEU A 49 -1.67 0.26 -17.78
C LEU A 49 -1.30 -0.81 -18.82
N PHE A 50 -0.01 -1.04 -19.06
CA PHE A 50 0.47 -2.07 -19.98
C PHE A 50 0.01 -3.46 -19.52
N LEU A 51 0.19 -3.81 -18.25
CA LEU A 51 -0.27 -5.10 -17.73
C LEU A 51 -1.79 -5.22 -17.82
N TRP A 52 -2.53 -4.21 -17.40
CA TRP A 52 -3.98 -4.22 -17.48
C TRP A 52 -4.46 -4.35 -18.92
N TYR A 53 -3.92 -3.57 -19.86
CA TYR A 53 -4.31 -3.60 -21.27
C TYR A 53 -4.01 -4.95 -21.92
N ARG A 54 -2.84 -5.53 -21.64
CA ARG A 54 -2.41 -6.84 -22.19
C ARG A 54 -3.33 -7.98 -21.78
N TYR A 55 -3.88 -7.91 -20.55
CA TYR A 55 -4.68 -8.99 -19.98
C TYR A 55 -6.16 -8.61 -19.77
N ARG A 56 -6.64 -7.47 -20.24
CA ARG A 56 -8.01 -6.96 -20.00
C ARG A 56 -9.12 -7.87 -20.54
N ARG A 57 -8.85 -8.68 -21.55
CA ARG A 57 -9.83 -9.60 -22.14
C ARG A 57 -10.00 -10.90 -21.39
N CYS A 58 -9.19 -11.16 -20.38
CA CYS A 58 -9.30 -12.35 -19.55
C CYS A 58 -10.54 -12.25 -18.66
N LYS A 59 -11.52 -13.13 -18.88
CA LYS A 59 -12.78 -13.20 -18.12
C LYS A 59 -12.74 -14.24 -16.99
N ARG A 60 -11.63 -15.00 -16.85
CA ARG A 60 -11.48 -15.99 -15.80
C ARG A 60 -11.47 -15.31 -14.43
N GLU A 61 -12.22 -15.85 -13.47
CA GLU A 61 -12.18 -15.43 -12.07
C GLU A 61 -10.89 -15.90 -11.37
N LEU A 62 -10.48 -15.16 -10.33
CA LEU A 62 -9.34 -15.51 -9.52
C LEU A 62 -9.66 -16.74 -8.65
N ALA A 63 -8.81 -17.75 -8.72
CA ALA A 63 -8.86 -18.89 -7.82
C ALA A 63 -8.12 -18.57 -6.51
N ILE A 64 -8.33 -19.34 -5.44
CA ILE A 64 -7.69 -19.16 -4.14
C ILE A 64 -6.15 -19.10 -4.26
N ARG A 65 -5.56 -20.01 -5.04
CA ARG A 65 -4.11 -20.02 -5.32
C ARG A 65 -3.61 -18.74 -6.02
N ASP A 66 -4.48 -18.17 -6.90
CA ASP A 66 -4.16 -16.93 -7.61
C ASP A 66 -4.11 -15.75 -6.61
N GLY A 67 -4.90 -15.81 -5.52
CA GLY A 67 -4.86 -14.85 -4.42
C GLY A 67 -3.52 -14.87 -3.68
N PHE A 68 -2.99 -16.04 -3.33
CA PHE A 68 -1.66 -16.13 -2.69
C PHE A 68 -0.55 -15.58 -3.60
N LEU A 69 -0.58 -15.94 -4.90
CA LEU A 69 0.38 -15.39 -5.86
C LEU A 69 0.26 -13.87 -5.96
N MET A 70 -0.97 -13.34 -5.95
CA MET A 70 -1.22 -11.91 -5.98
C MET A 70 -0.60 -11.19 -4.78
N VAL A 71 -0.73 -11.75 -3.58
CA VAL A 71 -0.10 -11.22 -2.37
C VAL A 71 1.41 -11.15 -2.52
N VAL A 72 2.05 -12.25 -2.93
CA VAL A 72 3.51 -12.28 -3.13
C VAL A 72 3.93 -11.22 -4.15
N LEU A 73 3.21 -11.10 -5.28
CA LEU A 73 3.52 -10.12 -6.31
C LEU A 73 3.33 -8.68 -5.83
N VAL A 74 2.28 -8.39 -5.06
CA VAL A 74 2.07 -7.06 -4.49
C VAL A 74 3.22 -6.67 -3.57
N TRP A 75 3.60 -7.54 -2.63
CA TRP A 75 4.67 -7.27 -1.67
C TRP A 75 6.09 -7.30 -2.25
N THR A 76 6.26 -7.74 -3.48
CA THR A 76 7.56 -7.70 -4.18
C THR A 76 7.60 -6.62 -5.26
N VAL A 77 6.51 -6.39 -5.97
CA VAL A 77 6.47 -5.47 -7.11
C VAL A 77 6.20 -4.04 -6.69
N LEU A 78 5.29 -3.79 -5.74
CA LEU A 78 5.02 -2.42 -5.29
C LEU A 78 6.24 -1.73 -4.67
N PRO A 79 7.07 -2.41 -3.84
CA PRO A 79 8.31 -1.79 -3.35
C PRO A 79 9.26 -1.38 -4.47
N ALA A 80 9.32 -2.12 -5.59
CA ALA A 80 10.16 -1.72 -6.72
C ALA A 80 9.72 -0.38 -7.33
N PHE A 81 8.41 -0.13 -7.42
CA PHE A 81 7.90 1.17 -7.84
C PHE A 81 8.05 2.24 -6.75
N ALA A 82 7.82 1.88 -5.48
CA ALA A 82 8.00 2.80 -4.35
C ALA A 82 9.45 3.27 -4.19
N ALA A 83 10.43 2.48 -4.64
CA ALA A 83 11.85 2.79 -4.63
C ALA A 83 12.26 3.87 -5.65
N LEU A 84 11.47 4.07 -6.71
CA LEU A 84 11.85 4.97 -7.81
C LEU A 84 12.17 6.40 -7.36
N PRO A 85 11.35 7.08 -6.52
CA PRO A 85 11.69 8.43 -6.06
C PRO A 85 13.03 8.49 -5.30
N TYR A 86 13.34 7.46 -4.51
CA TYR A 86 14.61 7.39 -3.77
C TYR A 86 15.82 7.22 -4.70
N MET A 87 15.67 6.41 -5.75
CA MET A 87 16.72 6.22 -6.75
C MET A 87 16.93 7.47 -7.59
N LEU A 88 15.84 8.06 -8.07
CA LEU A 88 15.89 9.17 -9.03
C LEU A 88 16.27 10.49 -8.37
N HIS A 89 15.87 10.74 -7.12
CA HIS A 89 16.18 11.99 -6.43
C HIS A 89 17.39 11.89 -5.50
N LEU A 90 17.44 10.86 -4.64
CA LEU A 90 18.52 10.71 -3.67
C LEU A 90 19.75 9.99 -4.23
N GLY A 91 19.66 9.43 -5.44
CA GLY A 91 20.74 8.67 -6.05
C GLY A 91 21.10 7.37 -5.31
N LEU A 92 20.16 6.80 -4.55
CA LEU A 92 20.37 5.54 -3.85
C LEU A 92 20.62 4.39 -4.82
N THR A 93 21.41 3.41 -4.38
CA THR A 93 21.55 2.16 -5.11
C THR A 93 20.19 1.44 -5.21
N HIS A 94 20.03 0.56 -6.19
CA HIS A 94 18.80 -0.24 -6.31
C HIS A 94 18.49 -1.04 -5.04
N THR A 95 19.53 -1.58 -4.39
CA THR A 95 19.37 -2.38 -3.16
C THR A 95 18.89 -1.52 -2.00
N ASP A 96 19.51 -0.36 -1.79
CA ASP A 96 19.19 0.54 -0.69
C ASP A 96 17.79 1.14 -0.87
N ALA A 97 17.46 1.59 -2.07
CA ALA A 97 16.14 2.14 -2.39
C ALA A 97 15.03 1.10 -2.27
N TYR A 98 15.29 -0.13 -2.72
CA TYR A 98 14.33 -1.23 -2.56
C TYR A 98 14.17 -1.63 -1.11
N PHE A 99 15.26 -1.68 -0.32
CA PHE A 99 15.21 -1.93 1.12
C PHE A 99 14.36 -0.88 1.83
N GLU A 100 14.58 0.41 1.57
CA GLU A 100 13.81 1.51 2.15
C GLU A 100 12.33 1.40 1.79
N ALA A 101 12.01 1.07 0.54
CA ALA A 101 10.64 0.88 0.07
C ALA A 101 9.95 -0.34 0.69
N VAL A 102 10.64 -1.48 0.81
CA VAL A 102 10.12 -2.67 1.50
C VAL A 102 9.89 -2.36 2.96
N SER A 103 10.87 -1.74 3.63
CA SER A 103 10.76 -1.35 5.05
C SER A 103 9.55 -0.44 5.28
N GLY A 104 9.32 0.53 4.41
CA GLY A 104 8.13 1.39 4.45
C GLY A 104 6.85 0.58 4.30
N LEU A 105 6.69 -0.15 3.20
CA LEU A 105 5.46 -0.88 2.89
C LEU A 105 5.16 -2.04 3.84
N THR A 106 6.16 -2.58 4.53
CA THR A 106 5.94 -3.58 5.59
C THR A 106 5.78 -2.98 6.98
N ALA A 107 5.76 -1.63 7.09
CA ALA A 107 5.71 -0.89 8.34
C ALA A 107 6.81 -1.31 9.34
N THR A 108 7.98 -1.73 8.82
CA THR A 108 9.13 -2.15 9.63
C THR A 108 9.87 -0.95 10.25
N GLY A 109 9.93 0.18 9.51
CA GLY A 109 10.58 1.41 9.96
C GLY A 109 12.11 1.39 9.95
N ALA A 110 12.75 0.30 9.49
CA ALA A 110 14.20 0.28 9.29
C ALA A 110 14.61 1.20 8.15
N THR A 111 15.75 1.89 8.28
CA THR A 111 16.22 2.83 7.26
C THR A 111 17.71 2.72 7.02
N VAL A 112 18.11 2.90 5.77
CA VAL A 112 19.50 3.07 5.33
C VAL A 112 19.85 4.54 5.16
N LEU A 113 18.85 5.43 5.26
CA LEU A 113 19.05 6.88 5.12
C LEU A 113 19.58 7.48 6.41
N SER A 114 20.47 8.45 6.26
CA SER A 114 21.00 9.29 7.34
C SER A 114 20.55 10.75 7.13
N GLY A 115 20.47 11.53 8.20
CA GLY A 115 20.08 12.94 8.10
C GLY A 115 18.63 13.14 7.69
N LEU A 116 17.71 12.36 8.26
CA LEU A 116 16.28 12.36 7.89
C LEU A 116 15.63 13.75 7.98
N ASP A 117 16.10 14.59 8.90
CA ASP A 117 15.60 15.96 9.09
C ASP A 117 15.95 16.90 7.95
N THR A 118 16.95 16.53 7.14
CA THR A 118 17.43 17.34 6.01
C THR A 118 16.89 16.85 4.66
N LEU A 119 16.10 15.79 4.65
CA LEU A 119 15.48 15.27 3.44
C LEU A 119 14.45 16.25 2.88
N PRO A 120 14.28 16.30 1.54
CA PRO A 120 13.16 17.00 0.92
C PRO A 120 11.83 16.61 1.56
N MET A 121 10.95 17.60 1.77
CA MET A 121 9.67 17.36 2.45
C MET A 121 8.82 16.31 1.73
N SER A 122 8.84 16.30 0.40
CA SER A 122 8.10 15.32 -0.41
C SER A 122 8.64 13.90 -0.21
N ILE A 123 9.97 13.71 -0.15
CA ILE A 123 10.61 12.42 0.10
C ILE A 123 10.27 11.92 1.51
N ASN A 124 10.33 12.82 2.49
CA ASN A 124 9.97 12.48 3.86
C ASN A 124 8.49 12.08 3.96
N LEU A 125 7.59 12.85 3.32
CA LEU A 125 6.18 12.47 3.23
C LEU A 125 6.00 11.09 2.58
N TRP A 126 6.73 10.81 1.49
CA TRP A 126 6.62 9.53 0.79
C TRP A 126 7.01 8.35 1.69
N ARG A 127 8.08 8.47 2.46
CA ARG A 127 8.52 7.45 3.41
C ARG A 127 7.42 7.12 4.42
N HIS A 128 6.85 8.13 5.06
CA HIS A 128 5.80 7.94 6.05
C HIS A 128 4.47 7.47 5.42
N LEU A 129 4.15 7.97 4.23
CA LEU A 129 2.94 7.57 3.51
C LEU A 129 2.98 6.09 3.10
N THR A 130 4.14 5.58 2.68
CA THR A 130 4.31 4.14 2.38
C THR A 130 4.14 3.28 3.63
N MET A 131 4.60 3.72 4.81
CA MET A 131 4.36 3.04 6.09
C MET A 131 2.87 3.01 6.41
N TRP A 132 2.17 4.12 6.26
CA TRP A 132 0.74 4.22 6.52
C TRP A 132 -0.09 3.29 5.61
N PHE A 133 0.20 3.25 4.31
CA PHE A 133 -0.45 2.29 3.40
C PHE A 133 -0.06 0.84 3.71
N GLY A 134 1.18 0.62 4.12
CA GLY A 134 1.70 -0.69 4.51
C GLY A 134 0.99 -1.28 5.72
N GLY A 135 0.82 -0.49 6.77
CA GLY A 135 0.10 -0.88 7.98
C GLY A 135 -1.34 -1.31 7.67
N MET A 136 -2.07 -0.50 6.92
CA MET A 136 -3.42 -0.85 6.49
C MET A 136 -3.46 -2.05 5.54
N GLY A 137 -2.49 -2.14 4.60
CA GLY A 137 -2.39 -3.26 3.67
C GLY A 137 -2.22 -4.60 4.39
N LEU A 138 -1.41 -4.64 5.45
CA LEU A 138 -1.19 -5.82 6.28
C LEU A 138 -2.47 -6.24 7.03
N ILE A 139 -3.21 -5.28 7.59
CA ILE A 139 -4.47 -5.54 8.29
C ILE A 139 -5.52 -6.12 7.33
N VAL A 140 -5.69 -5.51 6.15
CA VAL A 140 -6.63 -6.00 5.13
C VAL A 140 -6.24 -7.39 4.63
N LEU A 141 -4.94 -7.64 4.46
CA LEU A 141 -4.41 -8.95 4.06
C LEU A 141 -4.71 -10.01 5.11
N ALA A 142 -4.49 -9.72 6.39
CA ALA A 142 -4.79 -10.64 7.49
C ALA A 142 -6.28 -11.01 7.50
N VAL A 143 -7.17 -10.02 7.38
CA VAL A 143 -8.63 -10.25 7.33
C VAL A 143 -9.04 -11.07 6.10
N ALA A 144 -8.36 -10.91 4.98
CA ALA A 144 -8.64 -11.68 3.76
C ALA A 144 -8.16 -13.13 3.85
N ILE A 145 -7.01 -13.38 4.51
CA ILE A 145 -6.36 -14.70 4.57
C ILE A 145 -6.92 -15.55 5.72
N LEU A 146 -7.17 -14.99 6.90
CA LEU A 146 -7.63 -15.73 8.08
C LEU A 146 -8.85 -16.64 7.80
N PRO A 147 -9.90 -16.19 7.10
CA PRO A 147 -11.02 -17.05 6.74
C PRO A 147 -10.64 -18.20 5.79
N LEU A 148 -9.64 -17.98 4.90
CA LEU A 148 -9.18 -19.00 3.96
C LEU A 148 -8.38 -20.11 4.66
N LEU A 149 -7.70 -19.79 5.77
CA LEU A 149 -6.97 -20.74 6.59
C LEU A 149 -7.88 -21.52 7.56
N GLY A 150 -9.19 -21.24 7.58
CA GLY A 150 -10.12 -21.89 8.50
C GLY A 150 -10.00 -21.45 9.96
N ILE A 151 -9.20 -20.42 10.25
CA ILE A 151 -9.02 -19.84 11.57
C ILE A 151 -10.16 -18.85 11.79
N GLY A 152 -11.14 -19.20 12.62
CA GLY A 152 -12.27 -18.32 12.93
C GLY A 152 -13.65 -19.01 13.01
N GLY A 153 -13.70 -20.24 13.52
CA GLY A 153 -14.96 -20.91 13.87
C GLY A 153 -15.77 -21.51 12.71
N ARG A 154 -15.25 -21.46 11.49
CA ARG A 154 -15.94 -21.99 10.29
C ARG A 154 -16.08 -23.51 10.33
N GLN A 155 -15.15 -24.22 10.94
CA GLN A 155 -15.25 -25.69 11.08
C GLN A 155 -16.37 -26.12 12.01
N MET A 156 -16.71 -25.34 13.03
CA MET A 156 -17.86 -25.61 13.90
C MET A 156 -19.20 -25.37 13.20
N LEU A 157 -19.31 -24.30 12.40
CA LEU A 157 -20.56 -23.96 11.66
C LEU A 157 -20.85 -24.91 10.49
N LEU A 158 -19.82 -25.47 9.85
CA LEU A 158 -19.96 -26.44 8.75
C LEU A 158 -20.36 -27.84 9.24
N ALA A 159 -20.07 -28.17 10.51
CA ALA A 159 -20.49 -29.44 11.12
C ALA A 159 -21.98 -29.46 11.49
N GLU A 160 -22.62 -28.31 11.66
CA GLU A 160 -24.02 -28.20 12.13
C GLU A 160 -25.06 -27.91 11.03
N VAL A 161 -24.67 -27.56 9.80
CA VAL A 161 -25.59 -27.24 8.72
C VAL A 161 -25.32 -28.08 7.48
N PRO A 162 -26.06 -29.18 7.22
CA PRO A 162 -25.98 -29.93 6.00
C PRO A 162 -26.71 -29.17 4.88
N GLY A 163 -25.98 -28.61 3.93
CA GLY A 163 -26.52 -27.97 2.72
C GLY A 163 -25.43 -27.35 1.85
N PRO A 164 -25.62 -27.27 0.52
CA PRO A 164 -24.65 -26.65 -0.38
C PRO A 164 -24.69 -25.13 -0.19
N MET A 165 -23.93 -24.61 0.78
CA MET A 165 -23.72 -23.17 0.91
C MET A 165 -22.75 -22.73 -0.18
N LYS A 166 -23.29 -22.06 -1.20
CA LYS A 166 -22.54 -21.46 -2.29
C LYS A 166 -21.51 -20.47 -1.74
N ASP A 167 -20.26 -20.60 -2.17
CA ASP A 167 -19.10 -19.75 -1.84
C ASP A 167 -19.29 -18.25 -2.15
N ALA A 168 -20.40 -17.88 -2.78
CA ALA A 168 -20.73 -16.54 -3.23
C ALA A 168 -20.94 -15.48 -2.12
N ARG A 169 -21.00 -15.88 -0.83
CA ARG A 169 -21.31 -14.94 0.27
C ARG A 169 -20.10 -14.46 1.10
N MET A 170 -18.89 -14.88 0.77
CA MET A 170 -17.69 -14.46 1.54
C MET A 170 -17.14 -13.12 1.07
N THR A 171 -17.18 -12.84 -0.22
CA THR A 171 -16.64 -11.61 -0.81
C THR A 171 -17.29 -10.33 -0.27
N PRO A 172 -18.65 -10.24 -0.11
CA PRO A 172 -19.28 -9.05 0.48
C PRO A 172 -18.84 -8.80 1.92
N ARG A 173 -18.76 -9.85 2.75
CA ARG A 173 -18.36 -9.73 4.16
C ARG A 173 -16.93 -9.24 4.33
N ILE A 174 -15.98 -9.74 3.51
CA ILE A 174 -14.58 -9.29 3.54
C ILE A 174 -14.52 -7.81 3.16
N ALA A 175 -15.25 -7.38 2.12
CA ALA A 175 -15.27 -6.00 1.69
C ALA A 175 -15.90 -5.05 2.74
N GLU A 176 -16.97 -5.48 3.41
CA GLU A 176 -17.59 -4.71 4.49
C GLU A 176 -16.67 -4.59 5.70
N THR A 177 -16.01 -5.69 6.09
CA THR A 177 -15.03 -5.69 7.17
C THR A 177 -13.84 -4.79 6.83
N ALA A 178 -13.32 -4.85 5.61
CA ALA A 178 -12.25 -3.98 5.16
C ALA A 178 -12.66 -2.50 5.19
N LYS A 179 -13.89 -2.15 4.78
CA LYS A 179 -14.40 -0.78 4.89
C LYS A 179 -14.47 -0.30 6.33
N GLY A 180 -14.95 -1.14 7.24
CA GLY A 180 -15.00 -0.82 8.67
C GLY A 180 -13.61 -0.57 9.24
N LEU A 181 -12.63 -1.41 8.91
CA LEU A 181 -11.24 -1.25 9.33
C LEU A 181 -10.62 0.04 8.77
N TRP A 182 -10.86 0.36 7.49
CA TRP A 182 -10.42 1.63 6.90
C TRP A 182 -10.98 2.84 7.65
N LEU A 183 -12.25 2.80 8.01
CA LEU A 183 -12.91 3.90 8.73
C LEU A 183 -12.30 4.10 10.12
N VAL A 184 -12.07 3.00 10.85
CA VAL A 184 -11.40 3.04 12.17
C VAL A 184 -9.96 3.55 12.02
N TYR A 185 -9.22 3.04 11.04
CA TYR A 185 -7.83 3.43 10.77
C TYR A 185 -7.70 4.92 10.47
N ILE A 186 -8.56 5.45 9.59
CA ILE A 186 -8.61 6.89 9.29
C ILE A 186 -9.00 7.69 10.55
N GLY A 187 -9.97 7.21 11.33
CA GLY A 187 -10.38 7.85 12.58
C GLY A 187 -9.22 7.96 13.58
N ILE A 188 -8.48 6.87 13.79
CA ILE A 188 -7.30 6.86 14.66
C ILE A 188 -6.21 7.80 14.09
N THR A 189 -5.98 7.79 12.78
CA THR A 189 -5.04 8.69 12.11
C THR A 189 -5.37 10.15 12.40
N VAL A 190 -6.63 10.56 12.21
CA VAL A 190 -7.06 11.94 12.49
C VAL A 190 -6.85 12.31 13.96
N LEU A 191 -7.27 11.44 14.88
CA LEU A 191 -7.09 11.67 16.31
C LEU A 191 -5.60 11.80 16.69
N CYS A 192 -4.74 10.98 16.12
CA CYS A 192 -3.30 11.02 16.36
C CYS A 192 -2.67 12.31 15.82
N ILE A 193 -3.05 12.77 14.61
CA ILE A 193 -2.61 14.06 14.06
C ILE A 193 -2.98 15.21 15.02
N LEU A 194 -4.22 15.23 15.49
CA LEU A 194 -4.69 16.27 16.42
C LEU A 194 -3.95 16.23 17.76
N ALA A 195 -3.67 15.03 18.27
CA ALA A 195 -2.90 14.85 19.51
C ALA A 195 -1.47 15.38 19.38
N TYR A 196 -0.76 15.03 18.29
CA TYR A 196 0.59 15.56 18.02
C TYR A 196 0.57 17.08 17.81
N ARG A 197 -0.45 17.59 17.10
CA ARG A 197 -0.60 19.05 16.92
C ARG A 197 -0.86 19.76 18.24
N TRP A 198 -1.66 19.19 19.13
CA TRP A 198 -1.90 19.72 20.47
C TRP A 198 -0.63 19.66 21.32
N GLY A 199 0.21 18.64 21.15
CA GLY A 199 1.53 18.53 21.76
C GLY A 199 2.56 19.56 21.28
N GLY A 200 2.19 20.45 20.32
CA GLY A 200 3.05 21.55 19.85
C GLY A 200 3.80 21.25 18.54
N MET A 201 3.62 20.09 17.93
CA MET A 201 4.25 19.76 16.64
C MET A 201 3.72 20.65 15.49
N GLY A 202 4.57 20.91 14.49
CA GLY A 202 4.16 21.45 13.21
C GLY A 202 3.15 20.54 12.49
N TRP A 203 2.31 21.09 11.61
CA TRP A 203 1.32 20.29 10.90
C TRP A 203 1.94 19.18 10.05
N PHE A 204 3.03 19.46 9.35
CA PHE A 204 3.73 18.50 8.52
C PHE A 204 4.30 17.35 9.36
N ASP A 205 5.00 17.68 10.45
CA ASP A 205 5.59 16.68 11.34
C ASP A 205 4.50 15.83 12.02
N ALA A 206 3.41 16.47 12.47
CA ALA A 206 2.28 15.77 13.06
C ALA A 206 1.68 14.72 12.11
N VAL A 207 1.55 15.04 10.81
CA VAL A 207 1.09 14.09 9.78
C VAL A 207 2.11 12.98 9.56
N CYS A 208 3.37 13.31 9.36
CA CYS A 208 4.44 12.33 9.12
C CYS A 208 4.59 11.36 10.30
N HIS A 209 4.68 11.88 11.53
CA HIS A 209 4.77 11.05 12.73
C HIS A 209 3.54 10.16 12.92
N THR A 210 2.33 10.69 12.63
CA THR A 210 1.12 9.87 12.69
C THR A 210 1.18 8.71 11.72
N PHE A 211 1.61 8.94 10.47
CA PHE A 211 1.69 7.88 9.46
C PHE A 211 2.63 6.74 9.82
N SER A 212 3.63 7.01 10.63
CA SER A 212 4.55 5.98 11.15
C SER A 212 4.16 5.41 12.51
N THR A 213 3.19 6.00 13.21
CA THR A 213 2.73 5.54 14.54
C THR A 213 1.51 4.64 14.45
N VAL A 214 0.62 4.91 13.51
CA VAL A 214 -0.64 4.19 13.29
C VAL A 214 -0.44 3.06 12.30
#